data_6fecad315f5820c792b8be475e11a60c
#
_entry.id   6fecad315f5820c792b8be475e11a60c
#
_cell.length_a   1.000
_cell.length_b   1.000
_cell.length_c   1.000
_cell.angle_alpha   90.00
_cell.angle_beta   90.00
_cell.angle_gamma   90.00
#
_symmetry.space_group_name_H-M   'P 1'
#
loop_
_entity.id
_entity.type
_entity.pdbx_description
1 polymer ?
#
loop_
_entity_poly.entity_id
_entity_poly.type
_entity_poly.pdbx_seq_one_letter_code
_entity_poly.pdbx_strand_id
1 'polypeptide(L)'
;PYQTNCYAVINPETHEGFVVDPGMGAAPQVRELFAQHQARLSAVVLTHGHLDHIRDAAELGVEVFIHPEDAFMLNAGGGLPEHSRLLFDASSMAAPDSITHLRHGESIEFAGYEFAVQHAPGHSPGSVLLIADELVFSGDVIFRGSIGRTDLPFSDQAAMTESLRGPVRDLDDSLAVLPGHGPTTTMRVERATNPFLREANTDRIHGGA
;
A
#
# COMPACT_ATOMS: atom_id res chain seq x y z
N PRO A 1 -5.64 15.43 -1.72
CA PRO A 1 -5.66 15.92 -3.11
C PRO A 1 -5.92 14.81 -4.12
N TYR A 2 -5.35 13.60 -3.95
CA TYR A 2 -5.46 12.51 -4.92
C TYR A 2 -6.54 11.46 -4.59
N GLN A 3 -7.37 11.68 -3.56
CA GLN A 3 -8.41 10.75 -3.11
C GLN A 3 -7.85 9.35 -2.80
N THR A 4 -6.75 9.31 -2.06
CA THR A 4 -6.12 8.09 -1.60
C THR A 4 -7.04 7.36 -0.62
N ASN A 5 -7.19 6.07 -0.79
CA ASN A 5 -7.91 5.22 0.14
C ASN A 5 -7.07 4.98 1.39
N CYS A 6 -7.62 5.29 2.55
CA CYS A 6 -7.09 4.93 3.85
C CYS A 6 -8.01 3.86 4.45
N TYR A 7 -7.45 2.73 4.86
CA TYR A 7 -8.24 1.64 5.42
C TYR A 7 -7.98 1.50 6.92
N ALA A 8 -9.04 1.50 7.72
CA ALA A 8 -8.99 1.19 9.14
C ALA A 8 -9.57 -0.20 9.38
N VAL A 9 -8.82 -1.04 10.05
CA VAL A 9 -9.23 -2.40 10.43
C VAL A 9 -9.28 -2.48 11.95
N ILE A 10 -10.41 -2.85 12.49
CA ILE A 10 -10.63 -2.99 13.94
C ILE A 10 -11.12 -4.42 14.22
N ASN A 11 -10.42 -5.12 15.10
CA ASN A 11 -10.85 -6.42 15.58
C ASN A 11 -11.91 -6.22 16.67
N PRO A 12 -13.15 -6.69 16.46
CA PRO A 12 -14.24 -6.48 17.41
C PRO A 12 -14.09 -7.28 18.69
N GLU A 13 -13.27 -8.34 18.71
CA GLU A 13 -13.06 -9.16 19.89
C GLU A 13 -11.99 -8.59 20.82
N THR A 14 -10.91 -8.05 20.24
CA THR A 14 -9.77 -7.51 21.00
C THR A 14 -9.86 -6.01 21.25
N HIS A 15 -10.71 -5.30 20.50
CA HIS A 15 -10.76 -3.84 20.44
C HIS A 15 -9.42 -3.22 20.08
N GLU A 16 -8.60 -3.93 19.29
CA GLU A 16 -7.38 -3.42 18.68
C GLU A 16 -7.56 -3.26 17.19
N GLY A 17 -6.78 -2.37 16.60
CA GLY A 17 -6.82 -2.18 15.16
C GLY A 17 -5.57 -1.49 14.62
N PHE A 18 -5.50 -1.45 13.32
CA PHE A 18 -4.43 -0.78 12.56
C PHE A 18 -5.02 0.02 11.42
N VAL A 19 -4.20 0.87 10.82
CA VAL A 19 -4.58 1.66 9.66
C VAL A 19 -3.59 1.46 8.53
N VAL A 20 -4.09 1.39 7.30
CA VAL A 20 -3.28 1.27 6.08
C VAL A 20 -3.35 2.60 5.33
N ASP A 21 -2.19 3.12 4.95
CA ASP A 21 -1.98 4.32 4.12
C ASP A 21 -2.73 5.57 4.62
N PRO A 22 -2.44 6.09 5.82
CA PRO A 22 -3.05 7.31 6.33
C PRO A 22 -2.45 8.54 5.63
N GLY A 23 -3.03 8.91 4.49
CA GLY A 23 -2.68 10.10 3.73
C GLY A 23 -3.10 11.40 4.41
N MET A 24 -2.92 12.52 3.71
CA MET A 24 -3.18 13.87 4.23
C MET A 24 -4.63 14.04 4.68
N GLY A 25 -4.82 14.39 5.96
CA GLY A 25 -6.12 14.58 6.60
C GLY A 25 -6.75 13.31 7.16
N ALA A 26 -6.05 12.18 7.13
CA ALA A 26 -6.54 10.91 7.67
C ALA A 26 -6.44 10.85 9.20
N ALA A 27 -5.41 11.41 9.81
CA ALA A 27 -5.16 11.25 11.24
C ALA A 27 -6.33 11.65 12.15
N PRO A 28 -6.99 12.81 11.99
CA PRO A 28 -8.15 13.17 12.83
C PRO A 28 -9.32 12.19 12.63
N GLN A 29 -9.57 11.74 11.40
CA GLN A 29 -10.65 10.81 11.08
C GLN A 29 -10.39 9.42 11.69
N VAL A 30 -9.15 8.94 11.61
CA VAL A 30 -8.72 7.67 12.23
C VAL A 30 -8.89 7.74 13.74
N ARG A 31 -8.43 8.80 14.40
CA ARG A 31 -8.60 8.97 15.85
C ARG A 31 -10.07 8.98 16.27
N GLU A 32 -10.92 9.69 15.52
CA GLU A 32 -12.36 9.73 15.76
C GLU A 32 -12.99 8.35 15.61
N LEU A 33 -12.69 7.63 14.51
CA LEU A 33 -13.20 6.29 14.25
C LEU A 33 -12.83 5.31 15.37
N PHE A 34 -11.55 5.30 15.78
CA PHE A 34 -11.07 4.42 16.85
C PHE A 34 -11.71 4.76 18.20
N ALA A 35 -11.92 6.05 18.50
CA ALA A 35 -12.64 6.48 19.70
C ALA A 35 -14.11 6.05 19.67
N GLN A 36 -14.82 6.19 18.57
CA GLN A 36 -16.21 5.75 18.40
C GLN A 36 -16.38 4.24 18.62
N HIS A 37 -15.39 3.45 18.18
CA HIS A 37 -15.39 1.98 18.36
C HIS A 37 -14.75 1.53 19.68
N GLN A 38 -14.32 2.47 20.55
CA GLN A 38 -13.61 2.19 21.79
C GLN A 38 -12.41 1.24 21.57
N ALA A 39 -11.74 1.39 20.43
CA ALA A 39 -10.64 0.55 20.00
C ALA A 39 -9.29 1.27 20.17
N ARG A 40 -8.23 0.50 20.34
CA ARG A 40 -6.84 0.97 20.39
C ARG A 40 -6.19 0.83 19.03
N LEU A 41 -5.69 1.94 18.48
CA LEU A 41 -4.83 1.89 17.31
C LEU A 41 -3.45 1.36 17.73
N SER A 42 -2.98 0.28 17.09
CA SER A 42 -1.73 -0.39 17.42
C SER A 42 -0.63 -0.20 16.39
N ALA A 43 -0.99 0.03 15.12
CA ALA A 43 -0.04 0.15 14.03
C ALA A 43 -0.53 1.03 12.88
N VAL A 44 0.41 1.63 12.18
CA VAL A 44 0.26 2.18 10.83
C VAL A 44 1.03 1.27 9.87
N VAL A 45 0.38 0.83 8.81
CA VAL A 45 0.99 -0.06 7.81
C VAL A 45 0.97 0.65 6.45
N LEU A 46 2.11 0.79 5.83
CA LEU A 46 2.26 1.52 4.58
C LEU A 46 2.54 0.56 3.43
N THR A 47 1.71 0.63 2.40
CA THR A 47 1.89 -0.16 1.18
C THR A 47 3.09 0.32 0.38
N HIS A 48 3.40 1.63 0.44
CA HIS A 48 4.54 2.27 -0.19
C HIS A 48 4.77 3.69 0.38
N GLY A 49 5.80 4.39 -0.10
CA GLY A 49 6.29 5.63 0.52
C GLY A 49 5.82 6.94 -0.13
N HIS A 50 4.86 6.97 -1.06
CA HIS A 50 4.40 8.23 -1.64
C HIS A 50 3.60 9.08 -0.65
N LEU A 51 3.75 10.40 -0.75
CA LEU A 51 3.24 11.37 0.23
C LEU A 51 1.73 11.29 0.47
N ASP A 52 0.96 10.99 -0.54
CA ASP A 52 -0.49 10.85 -0.42
C ASP A 52 -0.92 9.60 0.38
N HIS A 53 -0.02 8.65 0.60
CA HIS A 53 -0.23 7.48 1.45
C HIS A 53 0.36 7.63 2.86
N ILE A 54 1.45 8.40 3.01
CA ILE A 54 2.23 8.42 4.25
C ILE A 54 2.08 9.71 5.07
N ARG A 55 1.42 10.75 4.53
CA ARG A 55 1.48 12.12 5.06
C ARG A 55 1.16 12.22 6.55
N ASP A 56 0.17 11.50 7.01
CA ASP A 56 -0.28 11.55 8.41
C ASP A 56 0.19 10.33 9.23
N ALA A 57 1.04 9.47 8.68
CA ALA A 57 1.45 8.22 9.33
C ALA A 57 2.06 8.46 10.72
N ALA A 58 3.02 9.39 10.83
CA ALA A 58 3.70 9.71 12.08
C ALA A 58 2.80 10.43 13.08
N GLU A 59 1.81 11.19 12.62
CA GLU A 59 0.89 11.94 13.49
C GLU A 59 0.03 11.01 14.36
N LEU A 60 -0.14 9.76 13.97
CA LEU A 60 -0.92 8.78 14.73
C LEU A 60 -0.20 8.26 15.97
N GLY A 61 1.13 8.43 16.08
CA GLY A 61 1.91 8.18 17.29
C GLY A 61 2.01 6.70 17.67
N VAL A 62 1.95 5.81 16.70
CA VAL A 62 2.12 4.35 16.85
C VAL A 62 3.21 3.85 15.93
N GLU A 63 3.59 2.57 16.07
CA GLU A 63 4.57 1.91 15.21
C GLU A 63 4.18 2.02 13.74
N VAL A 64 5.14 2.39 12.87
CA VAL A 64 4.97 2.51 11.43
C VAL A 64 5.70 1.37 10.74
N PHE A 65 4.97 0.64 9.90
CA PHE A 65 5.49 -0.48 9.12
C PHE A 65 5.60 -0.07 7.65
N ILE A 66 6.78 -0.23 7.06
CA ILE A 66 7.07 0.11 5.66
C ILE A 66 8.19 -0.76 5.11
N HIS A 67 8.20 -1.01 3.80
CA HIS A 67 9.34 -1.67 3.16
C HIS A 67 10.60 -0.78 3.24
N PRO A 68 11.80 -1.34 3.51
CA PRO A 68 13.02 -0.56 3.70
C PRO A 68 13.39 0.33 2.51
N GLU A 69 13.07 -0.09 1.28
CA GLU A 69 13.38 0.67 0.07
C GLU A 69 12.55 1.95 -0.08
N ASP A 70 11.44 2.09 0.65
CA ASP A 70 10.61 3.30 0.66
C ASP A 70 10.75 4.11 1.96
N ALA A 71 11.43 3.59 2.98
CA ALA A 71 11.52 4.23 4.30
C ALA A 71 12.13 5.64 4.26
N PHE A 72 12.99 5.94 3.30
CA PHE A 72 13.59 7.27 3.14
C PHE A 72 12.56 8.37 2.83
N MET A 73 11.41 8.02 2.24
CA MET A 73 10.34 8.97 1.92
C MET A 73 9.60 9.47 3.17
N LEU A 74 9.67 8.74 4.29
CA LEU A 74 9.12 9.18 5.58
C LEU A 74 9.81 10.43 6.13
N ASN A 75 11.02 10.72 5.67
CA ASN A 75 11.72 11.95 6.02
C ASN A 75 11.30 13.10 5.10
N ALA A 76 10.19 13.76 5.43
CA ALA A 76 9.66 14.92 4.69
C ALA A 76 9.54 14.71 3.17
N GLY A 77 9.13 13.51 2.75
CA GLY A 77 9.05 13.16 1.33
C GLY A 77 10.41 13.10 0.66
N GLY A 78 11.42 12.54 1.32
CA GLY A 78 12.79 12.49 0.84
C GLY A 78 12.90 12.00 -0.59
N GLY A 79 13.63 12.73 -1.44
CA GLY A 79 13.83 12.39 -2.85
C GLY A 79 12.64 12.67 -3.78
N LEU A 80 11.45 12.95 -3.26
CA LEU A 80 10.28 13.26 -4.08
C LEU A 80 10.34 14.70 -4.64
N PRO A 81 9.66 14.98 -5.77
CA PRO A 81 9.66 16.30 -6.39
C PRO A 81 9.16 17.40 -5.46
N GLU A 82 9.73 18.59 -5.60
CA GLU A 82 9.40 19.75 -4.77
C GLU A 82 7.90 20.10 -4.85
N HIS A 83 7.30 20.04 -6.03
CA HIS A 83 5.87 20.33 -6.19
C HIS A 83 4.98 19.35 -5.39
N SER A 84 5.33 18.07 -5.33
CA SER A 84 4.62 17.09 -4.51
C SER A 84 4.82 17.38 -3.02
N ARG A 85 6.05 17.71 -2.62
CA ARG A 85 6.37 18.06 -1.24
C ARG A 85 5.63 19.32 -0.77
N LEU A 86 5.47 20.31 -1.65
CA LEU A 86 4.66 21.50 -1.36
C LEU A 86 3.17 21.19 -1.29
N LEU A 87 2.65 20.39 -2.23
CA LEU A 87 1.23 20.01 -2.28
C LEU A 87 0.77 19.30 -1.01
N PHE A 88 1.61 18.44 -0.44
CA PHE A 88 1.32 17.67 0.76
C PHE A 88 1.89 18.29 2.04
N ASP A 89 2.41 19.52 1.97
CA ASP A 89 3.05 20.17 3.12
C ASP A 89 4.06 19.25 3.82
N ALA A 90 4.92 18.61 3.04
CA ALA A 90 5.86 17.62 3.53
C ALA A 90 6.88 18.20 4.51
N SER A 91 7.11 19.51 4.48
CA SER A 91 8.00 20.20 5.43
C SER A 91 7.46 20.18 6.87
N SER A 92 6.14 20.00 7.05
CA SER A 92 5.50 19.90 8.38
C SER A 92 5.30 18.44 8.81
N MET A 93 5.73 17.44 8.01
CA MET A 93 5.64 16.03 8.42
C MET A 93 6.52 15.76 9.63
N ALA A 94 5.91 15.16 10.65
CA ALA A 94 6.67 14.55 11.72
C ALA A 94 7.40 13.29 11.20
N ALA A 95 8.55 12.98 11.76
CA ALA A 95 9.16 11.68 11.59
C ALA A 95 8.49 10.66 12.52
N PRO A 96 8.26 9.41 12.11
CA PRO A 96 7.81 8.37 13.02
C PRO A 96 8.82 8.13 14.13
N ASP A 97 8.35 7.92 15.36
CA ASP A 97 9.20 7.57 16.50
C ASP A 97 9.79 6.17 16.38
N SER A 98 9.06 5.27 15.73
CA SER A 98 9.46 3.87 15.53
C SER A 98 9.03 3.37 14.15
N ILE A 99 9.94 2.67 13.48
CA ILE A 99 9.74 2.09 12.15
C ILE A 99 10.17 0.62 12.19
N THR A 100 9.26 -0.25 11.76
CA THR A 100 9.55 -1.66 11.49
C THR A 100 9.51 -1.94 9.98
N HIS A 101 10.47 -2.66 9.49
CA HIS A 101 10.59 -2.95 8.06
C HIS A 101 9.78 -4.19 7.68
N LEU A 102 8.86 -4.01 6.72
CA LEU A 102 8.19 -5.10 6.02
C LEU A 102 9.16 -5.76 5.03
N ARG A 103 9.23 -7.09 5.02
CA ARG A 103 10.12 -7.84 4.12
C ARG A 103 9.35 -8.89 3.34
N HIS A 104 9.73 -9.05 2.09
CA HIS A 104 9.17 -10.10 1.23
C HIS A 104 9.26 -11.49 1.87
N GLY A 105 8.14 -12.22 1.82
CA GLY A 105 8.04 -13.59 2.31
C GLY A 105 7.82 -13.72 3.82
N GLU A 106 7.78 -12.61 4.56
CA GLU A 106 7.41 -12.63 5.98
C GLU A 106 5.89 -12.73 6.14
N SER A 107 5.46 -13.38 7.22
CA SER A 107 4.13 -13.26 7.77
C SER A 107 4.16 -12.31 8.96
N ILE A 108 3.22 -11.38 9.01
CA ILE A 108 3.11 -10.38 10.07
C ILE A 108 1.67 -10.31 10.57
N GLU A 109 1.51 -10.10 11.88
CA GLU A 109 0.20 -9.99 12.51
C GLU A 109 -0.10 -8.55 12.91
N PHE A 110 -1.30 -8.08 12.60
CA PHE A 110 -1.85 -6.81 13.07
C PHE A 110 -3.23 -7.03 13.67
N ALA A 111 -3.40 -6.67 14.94
CA ALA A 111 -4.69 -6.78 15.65
C ALA A 111 -5.33 -8.19 15.59
N GLY A 112 -4.53 -9.25 15.56
CA GLY A 112 -4.98 -10.63 15.46
C GLY A 112 -5.28 -11.13 14.03
N TYR A 113 -4.99 -10.33 13.02
CA TYR A 113 -5.08 -10.72 11.61
C TYR A 113 -3.69 -10.93 11.01
N GLU A 114 -3.49 -12.06 10.36
CA GLU A 114 -2.22 -12.42 9.73
C GLU A 114 -2.17 -11.94 8.27
N PHE A 115 -1.03 -11.39 7.86
CA PHE A 115 -0.77 -10.93 6.50
C PHE A 115 0.55 -11.48 5.98
N ALA A 116 0.53 -12.09 4.80
CA ALA A 116 1.74 -12.35 4.04
C ALA A 116 2.20 -11.07 3.36
N VAL A 117 3.48 -10.74 3.49
CA VAL A 117 4.11 -9.58 2.84
C VAL A 117 4.74 -10.02 1.53
N GLN A 118 4.28 -9.43 0.44
CA GLN A 118 4.81 -9.70 -0.90
C GLN A 118 5.37 -8.41 -1.51
N HIS A 119 6.69 -8.36 -1.73
CA HIS A 119 7.31 -7.23 -2.43
C HIS A 119 6.88 -7.21 -3.90
N ALA A 120 6.39 -6.08 -4.36
CA ALA A 120 5.87 -5.87 -5.71
C ALA A 120 6.31 -4.50 -6.24
N PRO A 121 7.62 -4.29 -6.48
CA PRO A 121 8.17 -3.00 -6.88
C PRO A 121 7.73 -2.60 -8.29
N GLY A 122 7.87 -1.30 -8.57
CA GLY A 122 7.61 -0.72 -9.88
C GLY A 122 6.91 0.62 -9.83
N HIS A 123 5.83 0.76 -9.08
CA HIS A 123 5.26 2.07 -8.76
C HIS A 123 6.17 2.86 -7.81
N SER A 124 6.68 2.21 -6.79
CA SER A 124 7.80 2.66 -5.96
C SER A 124 8.77 1.49 -5.75
N PRO A 125 10.00 1.74 -5.27
CA PRO A 125 10.96 0.68 -4.98
C PRO A 125 10.46 -0.30 -3.90
N GLY A 126 9.78 0.22 -2.89
CA GLY A 126 9.31 -0.53 -1.73
C GLY A 126 7.83 -0.90 -1.74
N SER A 127 7.15 -0.86 -2.88
CA SER A 127 5.74 -1.27 -2.97
C SER A 127 5.54 -2.71 -2.51
N VAL A 128 4.55 -2.95 -1.64
CA VAL A 128 4.19 -4.27 -1.13
C VAL A 128 2.70 -4.55 -1.31
N LEU A 129 2.39 -5.83 -1.43
CA LEU A 129 1.05 -6.39 -1.25
C LEU A 129 0.97 -6.98 0.16
N LEU A 130 -0.10 -6.68 0.88
CA LEU A 130 -0.40 -7.26 2.19
C LEU A 130 -1.59 -8.19 2.00
N ILE A 131 -1.35 -9.49 2.08
CA ILE A 131 -2.29 -10.53 1.67
C ILE A 131 -2.80 -11.25 2.90
N ALA A 132 -4.11 -11.20 3.13
CA ALA A 132 -4.83 -12.01 4.11
C ALA A 132 -5.69 -13.08 3.41
N ASP A 133 -6.46 -13.87 4.17
CA ASP A 133 -7.24 -14.97 3.62
C ASP A 133 -8.28 -14.53 2.57
N GLU A 134 -8.91 -13.37 2.76
CA GLU A 134 -10.03 -12.92 1.93
C GLU A 134 -9.74 -11.63 1.15
N LEU A 135 -8.64 -10.95 1.45
CA LEU A 135 -8.33 -9.65 0.85
C LEU A 135 -6.83 -9.40 0.65
N VAL A 136 -6.54 -8.46 -0.22
CA VAL A 136 -5.20 -7.89 -0.38
C VAL A 136 -5.27 -6.37 -0.38
N PHE A 137 -4.46 -5.72 0.48
CA PHE A 137 -4.15 -4.30 0.32
C PHE A 137 -3.08 -4.19 -0.75
N SER A 138 -3.46 -3.64 -1.89
CA SER A 138 -2.58 -3.61 -3.07
C SER A 138 -1.83 -2.31 -3.26
N GLY A 139 -2.13 -1.29 -2.43
CA GLY A 139 -1.58 0.04 -2.66
C GLY A 139 -1.73 0.47 -4.11
N ASP A 140 -0.65 0.96 -4.69
CA ASP A 140 -0.59 1.42 -6.07
C ASP A 140 0.04 0.40 -7.02
N VAL A 141 -0.02 -0.89 -6.68
CA VAL A 141 0.41 -1.95 -7.60
C VAL A 141 -0.69 -2.28 -8.61
N ILE A 142 -1.91 -2.55 -8.14
CA ILE A 142 -3.05 -2.88 -9.00
C ILE A 142 -4.32 -2.16 -8.54
N PHE A 143 -5.04 -1.60 -9.49
CA PHE A 143 -6.32 -0.92 -9.35
C PHE A 143 -7.40 -1.63 -10.14
N ARG A 144 -8.64 -1.18 -9.97
CA ARG A 144 -9.75 -1.63 -10.82
C ARG A 144 -9.51 -1.22 -12.28
N GLY A 145 -9.16 -2.17 -13.12
CA GLY A 145 -8.90 -1.97 -14.55
C GLY A 145 -7.61 -1.20 -14.88
N SER A 146 -6.71 -1.00 -13.91
CA SER A 146 -5.48 -0.22 -14.11
C SER A 146 -4.37 -0.69 -13.17
N ILE A 147 -3.21 -0.02 -13.23
CA ILE A 147 -2.06 -0.17 -12.34
C ILE A 147 -1.54 1.20 -11.93
N GLY A 148 -0.69 1.25 -10.92
CA GLY A 148 0.04 2.44 -10.54
C GLY A 148 0.95 2.96 -11.64
N ARG A 149 1.18 4.26 -11.68
CA ARG A 149 2.10 4.92 -12.62
C ARG A 149 3.52 4.43 -12.42
N THR A 150 4.26 4.36 -13.52
CA THR A 150 5.67 3.94 -13.54
C THR A 150 6.57 4.99 -14.18
N ASP A 151 6.08 6.21 -14.28
CA ASP A 151 6.80 7.39 -14.81
C ASP A 151 7.12 8.44 -13.73
N LEU A 152 6.97 8.07 -12.45
CA LEU A 152 7.32 8.89 -11.29
C LEU A 152 8.81 8.71 -10.93
N PRO A 153 9.41 9.64 -10.16
CA PRO A 153 10.73 9.41 -9.59
C PRO A 153 10.78 8.11 -8.78
N PHE A 154 11.84 7.34 -8.99
CA PHE A 154 12.07 6.00 -8.41
C PHE A 154 11.12 4.90 -8.90
N SER A 155 10.15 5.18 -9.77
CA SER A 155 9.37 4.15 -10.43
C SER A 155 10.19 3.39 -11.46
N ASP A 156 9.81 2.13 -11.73
CA ASP A 156 10.45 1.27 -12.72
C ASP A 156 9.40 0.43 -13.47
N GLN A 157 9.25 0.69 -14.77
CA GLN A 157 8.30 -0.01 -15.64
C GLN A 157 8.63 -1.51 -15.77
N ALA A 158 9.91 -1.87 -15.80
CA ALA A 158 10.32 -3.27 -15.94
C ALA A 158 10.01 -4.03 -14.64
N ALA A 159 10.33 -3.43 -13.49
CA ALA A 159 9.99 -3.98 -12.19
C ALA A 159 8.48 -4.16 -12.01
N MET A 160 7.65 -3.18 -12.44
CA MET A 160 6.20 -3.31 -12.43
C MET A 160 5.74 -4.50 -13.29
N THR A 161 6.29 -4.65 -14.49
CA THR A 161 5.95 -5.77 -15.36
C THR A 161 6.25 -7.12 -14.70
N GLU A 162 7.40 -7.25 -14.04
CA GLU A 162 7.74 -8.46 -13.30
C GLU A 162 6.84 -8.67 -12.06
N SER A 163 6.46 -7.60 -11.35
CA SER A 163 5.51 -7.67 -10.25
C SER A 163 4.13 -8.16 -10.72
N LEU A 164 3.67 -7.72 -11.89
CA LEU A 164 2.41 -8.20 -12.47
C LEU A 164 2.49 -9.67 -12.92
N ARG A 165 3.65 -10.10 -13.43
CA ARG A 165 3.88 -11.48 -13.92
C ARG A 165 4.10 -12.50 -12.81
N GLY A 166 4.58 -12.08 -11.66
CA GLY A 166 4.84 -12.90 -10.49
C GLY A 166 3.84 -12.62 -9.37
N PRO A 167 4.20 -11.73 -8.43
CA PRO A 167 3.41 -11.45 -7.22
C PRO A 167 1.91 -11.27 -7.45
N VAL A 168 1.52 -10.45 -8.43
CA VAL A 168 0.11 -10.17 -8.68
C VAL A 168 -0.60 -11.34 -9.37
N ARG A 169 0.07 -12.01 -10.31
CA ARG A 169 -0.50 -13.18 -10.98
C ARG A 169 -0.78 -14.33 -10.03
N ASP A 170 0.07 -14.50 -9.02
CA ASP A 170 0.00 -15.63 -8.10
C ASP A 170 -1.06 -15.43 -6.98
N LEU A 171 -1.71 -14.25 -6.92
CA LEU A 171 -2.83 -13.98 -6.02
C LEU A 171 -4.04 -14.87 -6.35
N ASP A 172 -4.75 -15.33 -5.31
CA ASP A 172 -5.96 -16.11 -5.49
C ASP A 172 -7.11 -15.28 -6.07
N ASP A 173 -7.90 -15.87 -6.97
CA ASP A 173 -9.03 -15.21 -7.63
C ASP A 173 -10.14 -14.76 -6.67
N SER A 174 -10.25 -15.38 -5.50
CA SER A 174 -11.27 -15.05 -4.49
C SER A 174 -10.96 -13.78 -3.71
N LEU A 175 -9.72 -13.29 -3.73
CA LEU A 175 -9.30 -12.14 -2.95
C LEU A 175 -10.03 -10.86 -3.39
N ALA A 176 -10.57 -10.13 -2.41
CA ALA A 176 -10.95 -8.75 -2.58
C ALA A 176 -9.69 -7.88 -2.67
N VAL A 177 -9.64 -7.00 -3.66
CA VAL A 177 -8.53 -6.05 -3.87
C VAL A 177 -8.92 -4.70 -3.31
N LEU A 178 -8.17 -4.24 -2.32
CA LEU A 178 -8.29 -2.94 -1.66
C LEU A 178 -7.15 -2.03 -2.13
N PRO A 179 -7.37 -1.25 -3.20
CA PRO A 179 -6.31 -0.45 -3.82
C PRO A 179 -6.06 0.87 -3.10
N GLY A 180 -4.92 1.51 -3.38
CA GLY A 180 -4.60 2.85 -2.90
C GLY A 180 -5.51 3.93 -3.47
N HIS A 181 -6.03 3.74 -4.67
CA HIS A 181 -6.95 4.68 -5.33
C HIS A 181 -8.13 3.98 -6.00
N GLY A 182 -9.27 4.70 -6.04
CA GLY A 182 -10.46 4.23 -6.73
C GLY A 182 -11.24 3.15 -5.95
N PRO A 183 -12.19 2.49 -6.61
CA PRO A 183 -13.04 1.51 -5.94
C PRO A 183 -12.35 0.16 -5.77
N THR A 184 -12.80 -0.59 -4.76
CA THR A 184 -12.42 -1.99 -4.56
C THR A 184 -12.85 -2.86 -5.74
N THR A 185 -12.15 -3.98 -5.92
CA THR A 185 -12.42 -4.97 -6.96
C THR A 185 -12.10 -6.38 -6.45
N THR A 186 -11.99 -7.36 -7.31
CA THR A 186 -11.51 -8.72 -6.97
C THR A 186 -10.46 -9.18 -7.95
N MET A 187 -9.55 -10.06 -7.52
CA MET A 187 -8.53 -10.61 -8.42
C MET A 187 -9.13 -11.31 -9.62
N ARG A 188 -10.26 -12.01 -9.45
CA ARG A 188 -11.01 -12.63 -10.55
C ARG A 188 -11.41 -11.64 -11.63
N VAL A 189 -11.94 -10.47 -11.23
CA VAL A 189 -12.34 -9.42 -12.17
C VAL A 189 -11.12 -8.83 -12.86
N GLU A 190 -10.07 -8.52 -12.10
CA GLU A 190 -8.85 -7.91 -12.67
C GLU A 190 -8.15 -8.86 -13.62
N ARG A 191 -8.05 -10.13 -13.28
CA ARG A 191 -7.45 -11.14 -14.18
C ARG A 191 -8.20 -11.27 -15.50
N ALA A 192 -9.53 -11.12 -15.47
CA ALA A 192 -10.36 -11.22 -16.66
C ALA A 192 -10.37 -9.94 -17.51
N THR A 193 -10.27 -8.75 -16.89
CA THR A 193 -10.58 -7.48 -17.55
C THR A 193 -9.47 -6.45 -17.56
N ASN A 194 -8.51 -6.52 -16.61
CA ASN A 194 -7.43 -5.54 -16.51
C ASN A 194 -6.44 -5.69 -17.69
N PRO A 195 -6.31 -4.69 -18.56
CA PRO A 195 -5.47 -4.78 -19.76
C PRO A 195 -4.01 -5.02 -19.43
N PHE A 196 -3.49 -4.44 -18.35
CA PHE A 196 -2.09 -4.56 -17.95
C PHE A 196 -1.74 -5.99 -17.50
N LEU A 197 -2.65 -6.68 -16.78
CA LEU A 197 -2.46 -8.08 -16.43
C LEU A 197 -2.51 -8.98 -17.67
N ARG A 198 -3.35 -8.65 -18.64
CA ARG A 198 -3.45 -9.41 -19.89
C ARG A 198 -2.19 -9.26 -20.75
N GLU A 199 -1.67 -8.05 -20.90
CA GLU A 199 -0.43 -7.76 -21.63
C GLU A 199 0.77 -8.42 -20.96
N ALA A 200 0.93 -8.29 -19.66
CA ALA A 200 2.01 -8.93 -18.90
C ALA A 200 2.05 -10.45 -19.10
N ASN A 201 0.91 -11.10 -19.34
CA ASN A 201 0.83 -12.54 -19.59
C ASN A 201 1.07 -12.93 -21.06
N THR A 202 0.86 -12.02 -22.02
CA THR A 202 0.96 -12.33 -23.47
C THR A 202 2.41 -12.41 -23.96
N ASP A 203 3.30 -11.60 -23.39
CA ASP A 203 4.73 -11.54 -23.80
C ASP A 203 5.51 -12.84 -23.53
N ARG A 204 5.01 -13.71 -22.64
CA ARG A 204 5.61 -15.05 -22.42
C ARG A 204 5.38 -16.05 -23.56
N ILE A 205 4.33 -15.86 -24.34
CA ILE A 205 3.98 -16.79 -25.42
C ILE A 205 4.89 -16.57 -26.64
N HIS A 206 5.52 -15.40 -26.76
CA HIS A 206 6.35 -15.02 -27.91
C HIS A 206 7.87 -15.04 -27.62
N GLY A 207 8.28 -15.28 -26.37
CA GLY A 207 9.69 -15.32 -25.95
C GLY A 207 10.33 -16.72 -25.88
N GLY A 208 9.65 -17.76 -26.33
CA GLY A 208 10.11 -19.14 -26.34
C GLY A 208 10.33 -19.67 -27.76
N ALA A 209 11.36 -19.17 -28.42
CA ALA A 209 11.89 -19.79 -29.66
C ALA A 209 13.41 -19.74 -29.64
#